data_b50d48f0ed1886abdaf90f4cdab55af2
#
_entry.id   b50d48f0ed1886abdaf90f4cdab55af2
#
_cell.length_a   1.000
_cell.length_b   1.000
_cell.length_c   1.000
_cell.angle_alpha   90.00
_cell.angle_beta   90.00
_cell.angle_gamma   90.00
#
_symmetry.space_group_name_H-M   'P 1'
#
loop_
_entity.id
_entity.type
_entity.pdbx_description
1 polymer ?
#
loop_
_entity_poly.entity_id
_entity_poly.type
_entity_poly.pdbx_seq_one_letter_code
_entity_poly.pdbx_strand_id
1 'polypeptide(L)'
;MRLFKLVVILLACMILQGCGAYFNQPLDTQDARIGETTKVTDRLRNLPPPIIPAVVGVYKFEDQTGQFKLSEVGSTFSNAVTQGGTTILIKALEDSGWFRPIERENLTNLITERNLILDTRRSYAKQSNTQMKDLDPLLYAGILIEGGIVSYDTNVLTGGAGARYFGAGGSTKYRQDRVTVYLRAVSTKSGEILKTVYVSKTIFSQAVDASLFRYVSFQRLLEAETGFTRNEPGQLAIKEAIEKAVESLIIEGITVNLWSPAGGQEVATAMVRKYNKEKEVAERTDVYQRDLLQRRSKLRIDLGAGGTYMQGDLPNADYEHHFNVGLKYNFNPYLGVRGNLSQLRLNNEGLFNEQFRTADLNAEVTLLPFESFTPHVYGGAGVLAVNGISNFEPKLQVGAGFEYALTPSFGIQAFGEYNMTFTDELDGTVAGKRDDNYYRVGVGLNFYLGDNQAKQNNLTKQQRKARRRQKRSERKQLRESLKKAKELDALSRPAQQDDNSNGSTNSN
;
A
#
# COMPACT_ATOMS: atom_id res chain seq x y z
N MET A 1 23.82 17.93 30.58
CA MET A 1 23.92 16.50 31.00
C MET A 1 22.60 15.85 31.41
N ARG A 2 21.77 16.44 32.30
CA ARG A 2 20.49 15.82 32.72
C ARG A 2 19.47 15.70 31.58
N LEU A 3 19.31 16.70 30.72
CA LEU A 3 18.36 16.69 29.59
C LEU A 3 18.75 15.64 28.53
N PHE A 4 20.04 15.50 28.22
CA PHE A 4 20.55 14.50 27.29
C PHE A 4 20.30 13.07 27.79
N LYS A 5 20.54 12.81 29.08
CA LYS A 5 20.20 11.52 29.71
C LYS A 5 18.71 11.22 29.62
N LEU A 6 17.86 12.24 29.78
CA LEU A 6 16.41 12.08 29.69
C LEU A 6 15.95 11.77 28.26
N VAL A 7 16.55 12.43 27.25
CA VAL A 7 16.28 12.15 25.81
C VAL A 7 16.76 10.76 25.42
N VAL A 8 17.95 10.33 25.90
CA VAL A 8 18.46 8.97 25.64
C VAL A 8 17.58 7.91 26.30
N ILE A 9 17.11 8.15 27.52
CA ILE A 9 16.17 7.24 28.21
C ILE A 9 14.84 7.19 27.49
N LEU A 10 14.32 8.33 27.01
CA LEU A 10 13.04 8.38 26.28
C LEU A 10 13.16 7.66 24.92
N LEU A 11 14.29 7.82 24.23
CA LEU A 11 14.60 7.11 22.99
C LEU A 11 14.75 5.59 23.23
N ALA A 12 15.43 5.19 24.31
CA ALA A 12 15.57 3.81 24.73
C ALA A 12 14.19 3.19 25.10
N CYS A 13 13.32 3.94 25.79
CA CYS A 13 11.96 3.51 26.07
C CYS A 13 11.09 3.36 24.83
N MET A 14 11.24 4.22 23.82
CA MET A 14 10.55 4.07 22.53
C MET A 14 11.02 2.83 21.76
N ILE A 15 12.32 2.51 21.82
CA ILE A 15 12.87 1.30 21.19
C ILE A 15 12.38 0.03 21.91
N LEU A 16 12.24 0.07 23.23
CA LEU A 16 11.75 -1.07 24.03
C LEU A 16 10.27 -1.39 23.82
N GLN A 17 9.44 -0.44 23.43
CA GLN A 17 8.03 -0.71 23.11
C GLN A 17 7.84 -1.57 21.84
N GLY A 18 8.82 -1.59 20.92
CA GLY A 18 8.81 -2.47 19.74
C GLY A 18 9.20 -3.92 20.06
N CYS A 19 9.79 -4.22 21.21
CA CYS A 19 10.30 -5.55 21.56
C CYS A 19 9.25 -6.51 22.13
N GLY A 20 8.01 -6.08 22.38
CA GLY A 20 6.96 -6.92 22.95
C GLY A 20 6.68 -8.20 22.15
N ALA A 21 6.78 -8.14 20.82
CA ALA A 21 6.60 -9.29 19.94
C ALA A 21 7.75 -10.31 20.02
N TYR A 22 8.94 -9.89 20.44
CA TYR A 22 10.11 -10.74 20.58
C TYR A 22 10.08 -11.60 21.85
N PHE A 23 9.48 -11.08 22.92
CA PHE A 23 9.44 -11.75 24.22
C PHE A 23 8.12 -12.45 24.51
N ASN A 24 7.04 -12.10 23.80
CA ASN A 24 5.74 -12.75 23.89
C ASN A 24 5.56 -13.77 22.76
N GLN A 25 6.35 -14.81 22.77
CA GLN A 25 6.08 -15.97 21.90
C GLN A 25 4.81 -16.68 22.43
N PRO A 26 3.88 -17.09 21.54
CA PRO A 26 2.72 -17.85 21.96
C PRO A 26 3.18 -19.20 22.50
N LEU A 27 3.09 -19.39 23.82
CA LEU A 27 3.45 -20.63 24.49
C LEU A 27 2.27 -21.62 24.59
N ASP A 28 1.04 -21.13 24.33
CA ASP A 28 -0.18 -21.91 24.45
C ASP A 28 -0.82 -22.21 23.10
N THR A 29 -1.50 -23.36 23.03
CA THR A 29 -2.36 -23.71 21.90
C THR A 29 -3.58 -22.79 21.88
N GLN A 30 -3.96 -22.33 20.68
CA GLN A 30 -5.20 -21.56 20.51
C GLN A 30 -6.35 -22.49 20.17
N ASP A 31 -7.51 -22.23 20.76
CA ASP A 31 -8.75 -22.93 20.43
C ASP A 31 -9.14 -22.73 18.96
N ALA A 32 -9.92 -23.69 18.44
CA ALA A 32 -10.46 -23.59 17.09
C ALA A 32 -11.35 -22.35 16.95
N ARG A 33 -11.21 -21.63 15.84
CA ARG A 33 -11.99 -20.43 15.55
C ARG A 33 -13.12 -20.73 14.57
N ILE A 34 -14.24 -20.02 14.72
CA ILE A 34 -15.35 -20.06 13.75
C ILE A 34 -14.92 -19.29 12.51
N GLY A 35 -14.35 -20.00 11.55
CA GLY A 35 -13.92 -19.48 10.28
C GLY A 35 -12.80 -18.42 10.38
N GLU A 36 -12.21 -18.14 9.25
CA GLU A 36 -11.26 -17.02 9.12
C GLU A 36 -11.96 -15.93 8.30
N THR A 37 -11.97 -14.70 8.78
CA THR A 37 -12.51 -13.55 8.06
C THR A 37 -11.40 -12.71 7.47
N THR A 38 -11.64 -12.15 6.29
CA THR A 38 -10.76 -11.18 5.64
C THR A 38 -11.42 -9.80 5.68
N LYS A 39 -10.69 -8.76 5.29
CA LYS A 39 -11.29 -7.42 5.10
C LYS A 39 -12.33 -7.42 3.99
N VAL A 40 -12.23 -8.34 3.04
CA VAL A 40 -13.20 -8.48 1.94
C VAL A 40 -14.44 -9.22 2.42
N THR A 41 -14.32 -10.20 3.32
CA THR A 41 -15.49 -10.86 3.96
C THR A 41 -16.44 -9.83 4.56
N ASP A 42 -15.89 -8.88 5.35
CA ASP A 42 -16.68 -7.83 5.98
C ASP A 42 -17.33 -6.91 4.94
N ARG A 43 -16.63 -6.60 3.86
CA ARG A 43 -17.20 -5.80 2.76
C ARG A 43 -18.32 -6.52 2.02
N LEU A 44 -18.16 -7.82 1.74
CA LEU A 44 -19.19 -8.65 1.10
C LEU A 44 -20.48 -8.69 1.92
N ARG A 45 -20.37 -8.94 3.22
CA ARG A 45 -21.52 -9.00 4.14
C ARG A 45 -22.24 -7.67 4.28
N ASN A 46 -21.54 -6.56 4.10
CA ASN A 46 -22.07 -5.21 4.19
C ASN A 46 -22.42 -4.59 2.83
N LEU A 47 -22.46 -5.38 1.75
CA LEU A 47 -22.95 -4.88 0.48
C LEU A 47 -24.45 -4.56 0.57
N PRO A 48 -24.92 -3.48 -0.10
CA PRO A 48 -26.35 -3.26 -0.25
C PRO A 48 -27.03 -4.50 -0.82
N PRO A 49 -28.15 -4.97 -0.25
CA PRO A 49 -28.78 -6.20 -0.69
C PRO A 49 -29.33 -6.07 -2.13
N PRO A 50 -29.44 -7.18 -2.89
CA PRO A 50 -30.09 -7.18 -4.20
C PRO A 50 -31.61 -7.06 -4.07
N ILE A 51 -32.29 -6.69 -5.15
CA ILE A 51 -33.76 -6.76 -5.22
C ILE A 51 -34.20 -8.22 -5.09
N ILE A 52 -33.56 -9.13 -5.80
CA ILE A 52 -33.81 -10.57 -5.75
C ILE A 52 -32.44 -11.28 -5.87
N PRO A 53 -32.10 -12.16 -4.91
CA PRO A 53 -30.90 -12.99 -5.03
C PRO A 53 -30.97 -13.92 -6.25
N ALA A 54 -29.92 -13.97 -7.04
CA ALA A 54 -29.84 -14.84 -8.21
C ALA A 54 -29.54 -16.29 -7.80
N VAL A 55 -30.32 -17.24 -8.32
CA VAL A 55 -30.05 -18.67 -8.14
C VAL A 55 -28.91 -19.09 -9.07
N VAL A 56 -27.82 -19.57 -8.48
CA VAL A 56 -26.58 -19.89 -9.21
C VAL A 56 -26.15 -21.33 -8.94
N GLY A 57 -25.62 -21.99 -9.95
CA GLY A 57 -24.92 -23.27 -9.82
C GLY A 57 -23.41 -23.08 -9.84
N VAL A 58 -22.70 -23.71 -8.91
CA VAL A 58 -21.25 -23.80 -8.91
C VAL A 58 -20.88 -25.27 -9.12
N TYR A 59 -20.11 -25.57 -10.19
CA TYR A 59 -19.67 -26.95 -10.41
C TYR A 59 -18.36 -27.22 -9.71
N LYS A 60 -17.28 -26.68 -10.24
CA LYS A 60 -15.94 -26.80 -9.65
C LYS A 60 -15.17 -25.51 -9.79
N PHE A 61 -14.45 -25.18 -8.76
CA PHE A 61 -13.47 -24.09 -8.75
C PHE A 61 -12.13 -24.71 -8.41
N GLU A 62 -11.34 -25.00 -9.44
CA GLU A 62 -10.13 -25.83 -9.31
C GLU A 62 -8.86 -25.00 -9.37
N ASP A 63 -7.82 -25.57 -8.77
CA ASP A 63 -6.44 -25.13 -8.96
C ASP A 63 -5.93 -25.56 -10.34
N GLN A 64 -5.67 -24.59 -11.21
CA GLN A 64 -5.14 -24.78 -12.55
C GLN A 64 -3.63 -24.49 -12.64
N THR A 65 -2.98 -24.19 -11.50
CA THR A 65 -1.59 -23.76 -11.49
C THR A 65 -0.60 -24.92 -11.53
N GLY A 66 -0.97 -26.08 -10.98
CA GLY A 66 -0.10 -27.24 -10.83
C GLY A 66 1.14 -26.98 -9.94
N GLN A 67 1.10 -25.95 -9.11
CA GLN A 67 2.23 -25.52 -8.28
C GLN A 67 2.31 -26.31 -6.97
N PHE A 68 3.51 -26.76 -6.64
CA PHE A 68 3.82 -27.39 -5.35
C PHE A 68 4.44 -26.36 -4.38
N LYS A 69 4.28 -26.63 -3.08
CA LYS A 69 4.94 -25.81 -2.06
C LYS A 69 6.45 -25.86 -2.22
N LEU A 70 7.09 -24.71 -2.15
CA LEU A 70 8.54 -24.64 -2.07
C LEU A 70 9.01 -25.21 -0.72
N SER A 71 10.00 -26.08 -0.75
CA SER A 71 10.69 -26.60 0.43
C SER A 71 12.13 -26.10 0.43
N GLU A 72 12.59 -25.65 1.59
CA GLU A 72 14.00 -25.30 1.79
C GLU A 72 14.88 -26.56 1.94
N VAL A 73 14.25 -27.69 2.31
CA VAL A 73 14.93 -28.96 2.54
C VAL A 73 14.16 -30.09 1.82
N GLY A 74 14.68 -30.54 0.69
CA GLY A 74 14.09 -31.63 -0.08
C GLY A 74 12.93 -31.24 -0.98
N SER A 75 12.32 -32.23 -1.66
CA SER A 75 11.14 -32.05 -2.52
C SER A 75 9.85 -32.26 -1.75
N THR A 76 8.84 -31.45 -2.01
CA THR A 76 7.49 -31.63 -1.46
C THR A 76 6.50 -31.89 -2.59
N PHE A 77 5.53 -32.79 -2.33
CA PHE A 77 4.39 -33.07 -3.22
C PHE A 77 3.12 -32.37 -2.75
N SER A 78 3.20 -31.51 -1.72
CA SER A 78 2.06 -30.72 -1.26
C SER A 78 1.76 -29.58 -2.22
N ASN A 79 0.48 -29.44 -2.61
CA ASN A 79 0.03 -28.33 -3.45
C ASN A 79 0.28 -26.98 -2.76
N ALA A 80 0.78 -26.02 -3.51
CA ALA A 80 0.97 -24.66 -3.01
C ALA A 80 -0.36 -23.94 -2.77
N VAL A 81 -1.39 -24.34 -3.50
CA VAL A 81 -2.72 -23.76 -3.52
C VAL A 81 -3.72 -24.74 -2.89
N THR A 82 -4.69 -24.19 -2.12
CA THR A 82 -5.74 -25.00 -1.52
C THR A 82 -6.61 -25.66 -2.58
N GLN A 83 -6.99 -26.91 -2.34
CA GLN A 83 -7.93 -27.67 -3.20
C GLN A 83 -9.38 -27.41 -2.83
N GLY A 84 -9.67 -26.71 -1.72
CA GLY A 84 -11.00 -26.36 -1.26
C GLY A 84 -11.58 -25.07 -1.88
N GLY A 85 -11.16 -24.69 -3.06
CA GLY A 85 -11.57 -23.45 -3.72
C GLY A 85 -13.07 -23.34 -3.96
N THR A 86 -13.75 -24.44 -4.33
CA THR A 86 -15.21 -24.49 -4.52
C THR A 86 -15.96 -24.15 -3.24
N THR A 87 -15.58 -24.73 -2.11
CA THR A 87 -16.22 -24.47 -0.81
C THR A 87 -16.06 -23.00 -0.39
N ILE A 88 -14.86 -22.42 -0.60
CA ILE A 88 -14.60 -21.01 -0.33
C ILE A 88 -15.47 -20.13 -1.23
N LEU A 89 -15.61 -20.45 -2.51
CA LEU A 89 -16.45 -19.71 -3.45
C LEU A 89 -17.93 -19.77 -3.05
N ILE A 90 -18.47 -20.95 -2.76
CA ILE A 90 -19.84 -21.10 -2.31
C ILE A 90 -20.11 -20.25 -1.07
N LYS A 91 -19.20 -20.30 -0.10
CA LYS A 91 -19.31 -19.49 1.12
C LYS A 91 -19.27 -17.99 0.83
N ALA A 92 -18.41 -17.52 -0.08
CA ALA A 92 -18.35 -16.13 -0.48
C ALA A 92 -19.63 -15.66 -1.20
N LEU A 93 -20.21 -16.52 -2.04
CA LEU A 93 -21.50 -16.24 -2.70
C LEU A 93 -22.64 -16.12 -1.68
N GLU A 94 -22.71 -17.01 -0.69
CA GLU A 94 -23.68 -16.94 0.41
C GLU A 94 -23.48 -15.67 1.26
N ASP A 95 -22.25 -15.41 1.72
CA ASP A 95 -21.92 -14.25 2.57
C ASP A 95 -22.24 -12.92 1.88
N SER A 96 -22.24 -12.88 0.55
CA SER A 96 -22.59 -11.69 -0.21
C SER A 96 -24.10 -11.34 -0.13
N GLY A 97 -24.97 -12.32 0.10
CA GLY A 97 -26.43 -12.19 0.04
C GLY A 97 -26.99 -11.94 -1.37
N TRP A 98 -26.13 -11.82 -2.39
CA TRP A 98 -26.53 -11.56 -3.79
C TRP A 98 -26.87 -12.81 -4.56
N PHE A 99 -26.38 -13.95 -4.11
CA PHE A 99 -26.54 -15.23 -4.77
C PHE A 99 -27.14 -16.27 -3.82
N ARG A 100 -27.91 -17.16 -4.41
CA ARG A 100 -28.42 -18.38 -3.78
C ARG A 100 -27.75 -19.56 -4.49
N PRO A 101 -26.62 -20.08 -4.00
CA PRO A 101 -25.95 -21.22 -4.61
C PRO A 101 -26.78 -22.48 -4.40
N ILE A 102 -26.80 -23.34 -5.43
CA ILE A 102 -27.40 -24.67 -5.38
C ILE A 102 -26.34 -25.72 -5.69
N GLU A 103 -26.54 -26.91 -5.10
CA GLU A 103 -25.59 -28.02 -5.24
C GLU A 103 -25.45 -28.47 -6.71
N ARG A 104 -24.24 -28.41 -7.23
CA ARG A 104 -23.88 -28.90 -8.57
C ARG A 104 -22.55 -29.62 -8.59
N GLU A 105 -21.73 -29.49 -7.56
CA GLU A 105 -20.42 -30.14 -7.43
C GLU A 105 -20.60 -31.66 -7.24
N ASN A 106 -21.53 -32.04 -6.34
CA ASN A 106 -21.85 -33.42 -6.01
C ASN A 106 -23.28 -33.81 -6.40
N LEU A 107 -23.71 -33.37 -7.58
CA LEU A 107 -25.07 -33.60 -8.05
C LEU A 107 -25.46 -35.08 -8.09
N THR A 108 -24.53 -35.99 -8.39
CA THR A 108 -24.76 -37.46 -8.41
C THR A 108 -25.21 -37.96 -7.05
N ASN A 109 -24.58 -37.50 -5.96
CA ASN A 109 -24.98 -37.91 -4.60
C ASN A 109 -26.40 -37.43 -4.28
N LEU A 110 -26.71 -36.19 -4.66
CA LEU A 110 -28.06 -35.63 -4.45
C LEU A 110 -29.13 -36.40 -5.24
N ILE A 111 -28.85 -36.76 -6.48
CA ILE A 111 -29.79 -37.56 -7.31
C ILE A 111 -29.97 -38.96 -6.72
N THR A 112 -28.91 -39.60 -6.30
CA THR A 112 -28.94 -40.91 -5.65
C THR A 112 -29.82 -40.88 -4.40
N GLU A 113 -29.60 -39.90 -3.52
CA GLU A 113 -30.41 -39.74 -2.30
C GLU A 113 -31.90 -39.51 -2.62
N ARG A 114 -32.19 -38.66 -3.61
CA ARG A 114 -33.56 -38.41 -4.05
C ARG A 114 -34.23 -39.70 -4.57
N ASN A 115 -33.53 -40.55 -5.29
CA ASN A 115 -34.02 -41.84 -5.76
C ASN A 115 -34.32 -42.78 -4.57
N LEU A 116 -33.41 -42.86 -3.58
CA LEU A 116 -33.64 -43.63 -2.35
C LEU A 116 -34.91 -43.16 -1.59
N ILE A 117 -35.09 -41.83 -1.48
CA ILE A 117 -36.28 -41.25 -0.85
C ILE A 117 -37.55 -41.65 -1.63
N LEU A 118 -37.54 -41.59 -2.96
CA LEU A 118 -38.67 -41.96 -3.79
C LEU A 118 -39.01 -43.45 -3.64
N ASP A 119 -38.01 -44.34 -3.66
CA ASP A 119 -38.24 -45.78 -3.51
C ASP A 119 -38.70 -46.13 -2.10
N THR A 120 -38.21 -45.48 -1.09
CA THR A 120 -38.70 -45.60 0.29
C THR A 120 -40.14 -45.16 0.40
N ARG A 121 -40.49 -43.98 -0.13
CA ARG A 121 -41.88 -43.48 -0.14
C ARG A 121 -42.81 -44.42 -0.90
N ARG A 122 -42.41 -44.98 -2.04
CA ARG A 122 -43.20 -45.98 -2.81
C ARG A 122 -43.47 -47.22 -1.97
N SER A 123 -42.46 -47.70 -1.25
CA SER A 123 -42.63 -48.88 -0.38
C SER A 123 -43.61 -48.63 0.74
N TYR A 124 -43.53 -47.48 1.43
CA TYR A 124 -44.48 -47.10 2.48
C TYR A 124 -45.88 -46.86 1.93
N ALA A 125 -46.04 -46.21 0.80
CA ALA A 125 -47.33 -45.95 0.18
C ALA A 125 -48.04 -47.25 -0.19
N LYS A 126 -47.32 -48.26 -0.72
CA LYS A 126 -47.85 -49.62 -1.00
C LYS A 126 -48.27 -50.31 0.28
N GLN A 127 -47.52 -50.21 1.38
CA GLN A 127 -47.80 -50.86 2.65
C GLN A 127 -49.03 -50.23 3.37
N SER A 128 -49.18 -48.91 3.29
CA SER A 128 -50.20 -48.12 3.98
C SER A 128 -51.42 -47.82 3.10
N ASN A 129 -51.43 -48.30 1.86
CA ASN A 129 -52.49 -48.01 0.87
C ASN A 129 -52.80 -46.52 0.74
N THR A 130 -51.77 -45.68 0.83
CA THR A 130 -51.86 -44.21 0.79
C THR A 130 -51.29 -43.68 -0.52
N GLN A 131 -51.79 -42.52 -0.98
CA GLN A 131 -51.23 -41.87 -2.18
C GLN A 131 -49.83 -41.34 -1.93
N MET A 132 -48.90 -41.67 -2.83
CA MET A 132 -47.53 -41.19 -2.72
C MET A 132 -47.44 -39.67 -3.00
N LYS A 133 -46.81 -38.92 -2.11
CA LYS A 133 -46.47 -37.53 -2.36
C LYS A 133 -45.11 -37.44 -3.08
N ASP A 134 -45.10 -36.83 -4.24
CA ASP A 134 -43.88 -36.58 -5.02
C ASP A 134 -42.92 -35.65 -4.26
N LEU A 135 -41.65 -35.72 -4.65
CA LEU A 135 -40.66 -34.74 -4.20
C LEU A 135 -40.79 -33.43 -4.98
N ASP A 136 -40.62 -32.33 -4.30
CA ASP A 136 -40.55 -31.03 -4.97
C ASP A 136 -39.42 -31.01 -6.02
N PRO A 137 -39.63 -30.35 -7.16
CA PRO A 137 -38.62 -30.27 -8.20
C PRO A 137 -37.35 -29.55 -7.68
N LEU A 138 -36.20 -29.97 -8.19
CA LEU A 138 -34.94 -29.26 -7.89
C LEU A 138 -34.98 -27.85 -8.46
N LEU A 139 -34.43 -26.92 -7.73
CA LEU A 139 -34.18 -25.57 -8.24
C LEU A 139 -33.25 -25.63 -9.46
N TYR A 140 -33.56 -24.86 -10.48
CA TYR A 140 -32.67 -24.68 -11.61
C TYR A 140 -31.79 -23.45 -11.40
N ALA A 141 -30.51 -23.53 -11.85
CA ALA A 141 -29.62 -22.42 -11.88
C ALA A 141 -29.86 -21.58 -13.15
N GLY A 142 -30.22 -20.31 -13.01
CA GLY A 142 -30.31 -19.40 -14.14
C GLY A 142 -28.93 -19.00 -14.67
N ILE A 143 -27.92 -19.05 -13.79
CA ILE A 143 -26.55 -18.69 -14.06
C ILE A 143 -25.62 -19.76 -13.48
N LEU A 144 -24.60 -20.15 -14.25
CA LEU A 144 -23.50 -20.95 -13.76
C LEU A 144 -22.34 -20.00 -13.38
N ILE A 145 -21.78 -20.23 -12.21
CA ILE A 145 -20.54 -19.57 -11.79
C ILE A 145 -19.41 -20.59 -11.96
N GLU A 146 -18.46 -20.23 -12.81
CA GLU A 146 -17.28 -21.02 -13.09
C GLU A 146 -16.05 -20.20 -12.82
N GLY A 147 -14.95 -20.86 -12.45
CA GLY A 147 -13.71 -20.17 -12.17
C GLY A 147 -12.60 -21.10 -11.76
N GLY A 148 -11.49 -20.51 -11.36
CA GLY A 148 -10.32 -21.26 -10.89
C GLY A 148 -9.18 -20.33 -10.50
N ILE A 149 -8.15 -20.95 -9.95
CA ILE A 149 -6.89 -20.30 -9.65
C ILE A 149 -5.98 -20.55 -10.84
N VAL A 150 -5.63 -19.49 -11.58
CA VAL A 150 -4.90 -19.59 -12.86
C VAL A 150 -3.42 -19.36 -12.73
N SER A 151 -2.98 -18.66 -11.70
CA SER A 151 -1.56 -18.41 -11.47
C SER A 151 -1.26 -18.33 -9.98
N TYR A 152 -0.10 -18.88 -9.64
CA TYR A 152 0.53 -18.69 -8.34
C TYR A 152 2.02 -18.39 -8.60
N ASP A 153 2.34 -17.10 -8.69
CA ASP A 153 3.68 -16.65 -9.01
C ASP A 153 4.45 -16.46 -7.70
N THR A 154 5.53 -17.21 -7.54
CA THR A 154 6.41 -17.10 -6.38
C THR A 154 7.56 -16.15 -6.65
N ASN A 155 8.05 -15.49 -5.59
CA ASN A 155 9.19 -14.58 -5.66
C ASN A 155 9.01 -13.43 -6.68
N VAL A 156 7.80 -12.92 -6.84
CA VAL A 156 7.50 -11.77 -7.71
C VAL A 156 8.40 -10.58 -7.36
N LEU A 157 8.66 -10.41 -6.07
CA LEU A 157 9.60 -9.43 -5.55
C LEU A 157 10.30 -10.02 -4.33
N THR A 158 11.63 -9.99 -4.36
CA THR A 158 12.46 -10.37 -3.22
C THR A 158 13.46 -9.28 -2.93
N GLY A 159 13.78 -9.08 -1.68
CA GLY A 159 14.78 -8.10 -1.28
C GLY A 159 15.14 -8.27 0.18
N GLY A 160 16.14 -7.54 0.58
CA GLY A 160 16.58 -7.51 1.95
C GLY A 160 17.75 -6.56 2.13
N ALA A 161 18.02 -6.22 3.36
CA ALA A 161 19.20 -5.46 3.76
C ALA A 161 19.73 -6.04 5.06
N GLY A 162 21.05 -6.06 5.22
CA GLY A 162 21.69 -6.48 6.44
C GLY A 162 22.97 -5.72 6.66
N ALA A 163 23.31 -5.50 7.90
CA ALA A 163 24.57 -4.90 8.29
C ALA A 163 25.10 -5.57 9.57
N ARG A 164 26.40 -5.76 9.62
CA ARG A 164 27.10 -6.29 10.80
C ARG A 164 28.35 -5.46 11.08
N TYR A 165 28.54 -5.10 12.35
CA TYR A 165 29.70 -4.35 12.80
C TYR A 165 30.14 -4.83 14.18
N PHE A 166 31.38 -5.25 14.32
CA PHE A 166 31.94 -5.80 15.55
C PHE A 166 31.11 -6.89 16.24
N GLY A 167 30.53 -7.80 15.45
CA GLY A 167 29.75 -8.91 15.96
C GLY A 167 28.30 -8.61 16.30
N ALA A 168 27.87 -7.35 16.21
CA ALA A 168 26.45 -6.99 16.30
C ALA A 168 25.90 -6.74 14.89
N GLY A 169 24.76 -7.29 14.58
CA GLY A 169 24.15 -7.10 13.26
C GLY A 169 22.70 -7.51 13.20
N GLY A 170 22.08 -7.16 12.10
CA GLY A 170 20.72 -7.58 11.80
C GLY A 170 20.50 -7.62 10.30
N SER A 171 19.56 -8.43 9.88
CA SER A 171 19.11 -8.47 8.51
C SER A 171 17.58 -8.53 8.43
N THR A 172 17.06 -8.04 7.33
CA THR A 172 15.65 -8.18 6.96
C THR A 172 15.58 -8.76 5.56
N LYS A 173 14.69 -9.72 5.38
CA LYS A 173 14.39 -10.31 4.08
C LYS A 173 12.88 -10.23 3.87
N TYR A 174 12.47 -9.95 2.65
CA TYR A 174 11.06 -10.01 2.27
C TYR A 174 10.88 -10.76 0.95
N ARG A 175 9.74 -11.42 0.85
CA ARG A 175 9.28 -12.10 -0.34
C ARG A 175 7.84 -11.73 -0.60
N GLN A 176 7.52 -11.56 -1.86
CA GLN A 176 6.19 -11.26 -2.34
C GLN A 176 5.79 -12.30 -3.38
N ASP A 177 4.74 -13.05 -3.10
CA ASP A 177 4.12 -13.98 -4.03
C ASP A 177 2.81 -13.38 -4.53
N ARG A 178 2.25 -13.91 -5.62
CA ARG A 178 0.99 -13.45 -6.20
C ARG A 178 0.14 -14.64 -6.58
N VAL A 179 -1.12 -14.62 -6.15
CA VAL A 179 -2.14 -15.56 -6.60
C VAL A 179 -3.14 -14.82 -7.48
N THR A 180 -3.59 -15.45 -8.55
CA THR A 180 -4.58 -14.89 -9.46
C THR A 180 -5.73 -15.85 -9.65
N VAL A 181 -6.95 -15.33 -9.51
CA VAL A 181 -8.19 -16.08 -9.68
C VAL A 181 -9.06 -15.41 -10.75
N TYR A 182 -9.89 -16.21 -11.42
CA TYR A 182 -10.94 -15.69 -12.29
C TYR A 182 -12.30 -16.27 -11.89
N LEU A 183 -13.36 -15.51 -12.16
CA LEU A 183 -14.74 -15.96 -12.12
C LEU A 183 -15.45 -15.52 -13.38
N ARG A 184 -16.32 -16.37 -13.89
CA ARG A 184 -17.22 -16.03 -14.99
C ARG A 184 -18.65 -16.47 -14.67
N ALA A 185 -19.60 -15.64 -15.05
CA ALA A 185 -21.01 -15.94 -15.01
C ALA A 185 -21.47 -16.37 -16.41
N VAL A 186 -22.07 -17.55 -16.52
CA VAL A 186 -22.54 -18.12 -17.78
C VAL A 186 -24.04 -18.31 -17.71
N SER A 187 -24.78 -17.82 -18.71
CA SER A 187 -26.22 -18.01 -18.86
C SER A 187 -26.52 -19.48 -19.17
N THR A 188 -27.33 -20.14 -18.35
CA THR A 188 -27.80 -21.51 -18.65
C THR A 188 -28.75 -21.54 -19.83
N LYS A 189 -29.41 -20.42 -20.13
CA LYS A 189 -30.38 -20.31 -21.20
C LYS A 189 -29.74 -20.21 -22.59
N SER A 190 -28.64 -19.46 -22.71
CA SER A 190 -27.99 -19.18 -24.00
C SER A 190 -26.60 -19.79 -24.13
N GLY A 191 -25.96 -20.19 -23.03
CA GLY A 191 -24.54 -20.55 -23.00
C GLY A 191 -23.58 -19.35 -23.10
N GLU A 192 -24.12 -18.13 -23.10
CA GLU A 192 -23.35 -16.91 -23.21
C GLU A 192 -22.58 -16.62 -21.91
N ILE A 193 -21.32 -16.20 -22.03
CA ILE A 193 -20.54 -15.68 -20.90
C ILE A 193 -20.99 -14.26 -20.64
N LEU A 194 -21.82 -14.07 -19.62
CA LEU A 194 -22.39 -12.79 -19.25
C LEU A 194 -21.33 -11.80 -18.75
N LYS A 195 -20.42 -12.29 -17.93
CA LYS A 195 -19.33 -11.49 -17.37
C LYS A 195 -18.17 -12.37 -16.90
N THR A 196 -16.94 -11.86 -17.07
CA THR A 196 -15.74 -12.47 -16.52
C THR A 196 -15.00 -11.42 -15.69
N VAL A 197 -14.53 -11.79 -14.50
CA VAL A 197 -13.69 -10.98 -13.65
C VAL A 197 -12.38 -11.70 -13.35
N TYR A 198 -11.35 -10.93 -13.15
CA TYR A 198 -9.99 -11.39 -12.94
C TYR A 198 -9.38 -10.63 -11.74
N VAL A 199 -8.94 -11.33 -10.72
CA VAL A 199 -8.46 -10.72 -9.47
C VAL A 199 -7.13 -11.32 -9.08
N SER A 200 -6.16 -10.46 -8.75
CA SER A 200 -4.87 -10.86 -8.22
C SER A 200 -4.72 -10.40 -6.77
N LYS A 201 -4.23 -11.26 -5.92
CA LYS A 201 -3.85 -10.96 -4.54
C LYS A 201 -2.36 -11.21 -4.34
N THR A 202 -1.70 -10.21 -3.78
CA THR A 202 -0.30 -10.31 -3.40
C THR A 202 -0.19 -10.87 -1.98
N ILE A 203 0.71 -11.83 -1.79
CA ILE A 203 1.04 -12.48 -0.52
C ILE A 203 2.39 -11.94 -0.07
N PHE A 204 2.47 -11.43 1.14
CA PHE A 204 3.68 -10.83 1.68
C PHE A 204 4.28 -11.70 2.80
N SER A 205 5.57 -11.98 2.69
CA SER A 205 6.35 -12.70 3.70
C SER A 205 7.56 -11.85 4.08
N GLN A 206 7.80 -11.70 5.36
CA GLN A 206 8.92 -10.93 5.89
C GLN A 206 9.61 -11.73 7.00
N ALA A 207 10.94 -11.78 6.94
CA ALA A 207 11.79 -12.28 8.01
C ALA A 207 12.74 -11.16 8.46
N VAL A 208 12.88 -11.02 9.76
CA VAL A 208 13.81 -10.08 10.40
C VAL A 208 14.63 -10.88 11.39
N ASP A 209 15.94 -10.76 11.31
CA ASP A 209 16.87 -11.37 12.24
C ASP A 209 17.83 -10.32 12.80
N ALA A 210 18.18 -10.47 14.06
CA ALA A 210 19.19 -9.67 14.72
C ALA A 210 20.11 -10.62 15.49
N SER A 211 21.41 -10.43 15.36
CA SER A 211 22.41 -11.27 16.00
C SER A 211 23.48 -10.41 16.68
N LEU A 212 23.91 -10.87 17.86
CA LEU A 212 25.03 -10.32 18.58
C LEU A 212 26.06 -11.41 18.80
N PHE A 213 27.26 -11.18 18.27
CA PHE A 213 28.40 -12.05 18.44
C PHE A 213 29.51 -11.25 19.11
N ARG A 214 29.95 -11.66 20.30
CA ARG A 214 31.04 -11.02 21.02
C ARG A 214 32.06 -12.04 21.49
N TYR A 215 33.28 -11.85 21.09
CA TYR A 215 34.40 -12.59 21.61
C TYR A 215 34.77 -12.05 23.02
N VAL A 216 34.59 -12.86 24.04
CA VAL A 216 34.81 -12.46 25.44
C VAL A 216 36.20 -12.89 25.90
N SER A 217 36.67 -14.11 25.52
CA SER A 217 38.00 -14.62 25.76
C SER A 217 38.27 -15.83 24.89
N PHE A 218 39.52 -16.32 24.86
CA PHE A 218 39.95 -17.46 24.03
C PHE A 218 39.09 -18.75 24.19
N GLN A 219 38.34 -18.85 25.29
CA GLN A 219 37.49 -20.01 25.59
C GLN A 219 36.00 -19.64 25.84
N ARG A 220 35.63 -18.37 25.66
CA ARG A 220 34.25 -17.89 25.91
C ARG A 220 33.76 -17.05 24.76
N LEU A 221 32.75 -17.56 24.10
CA LEU A 221 32.02 -16.94 23.03
C LEU A 221 30.64 -16.58 23.53
N LEU A 222 30.22 -15.35 23.39
CA LEU A 222 28.84 -14.94 23.58
C LEU A 222 28.21 -14.79 22.20
N GLU A 223 27.25 -15.64 21.90
CA GLU A 223 26.41 -15.57 20.73
C GLU A 223 24.96 -15.46 21.17
N ALA A 224 24.26 -14.45 20.71
CA ALA A 224 22.85 -14.26 20.94
C ALA A 224 22.19 -13.93 19.59
N GLU A 225 21.20 -14.71 19.22
CA GLU A 225 20.49 -14.57 17.99
C GLU A 225 18.99 -14.52 18.27
N THR A 226 18.31 -13.60 17.62
CA THR A 226 16.86 -13.46 17.70
C THR A 226 16.32 -13.06 16.34
N GLY A 227 15.17 -13.60 16.00
CA GLY A 227 14.52 -13.32 14.74
C GLY A 227 13.04 -13.59 14.79
N PHE A 228 12.28 -12.97 13.91
CA PHE A 228 10.88 -13.35 13.68
C PHE A 228 10.59 -13.39 12.18
N THR A 229 9.70 -14.31 11.82
CA THR A 229 9.16 -14.41 10.46
C THR A 229 7.67 -14.17 10.50
N ARG A 230 7.20 -13.27 9.66
CA ARG A 230 5.78 -13.01 9.47
C ARG A 230 5.39 -13.38 8.05
N ASN A 231 4.53 -14.40 7.95
CA ASN A 231 3.99 -14.87 6.68
C ASN A 231 2.48 -14.62 6.64
N GLU A 232 1.98 -14.08 5.54
CA GLU A 232 0.55 -14.10 5.26
C GLU A 232 0.17 -15.53 4.84
N PRO A 233 -0.83 -16.18 5.48
CA PRO A 233 -1.24 -17.52 5.10
C PRO A 233 -1.73 -17.55 3.66
N GLY A 234 -1.15 -18.40 2.81
CA GLY A 234 -1.53 -18.51 1.40
C GLY A 234 -3.00 -18.85 1.21
N GLN A 235 -3.57 -19.69 2.08
CA GLN A 235 -5.00 -20.02 2.06
C GLN A 235 -5.89 -18.81 2.32
N LEU A 236 -5.51 -17.93 3.26
CA LEU A 236 -6.27 -16.72 3.56
C LEU A 236 -6.22 -15.73 2.39
N ALA A 237 -5.06 -15.63 1.73
CA ALA A 237 -4.90 -14.80 0.55
C ALA A 237 -5.74 -15.30 -0.64
N ILE A 238 -5.81 -16.61 -0.84
CA ILE A 238 -6.69 -17.23 -1.87
C ILE A 238 -8.15 -16.96 -1.55
N LYS A 239 -8.55 -17.12 -0.28
CA LYS A 239 -9.89 -16.77 0.18
C LYS A 239 -10.22 -15.32 -0.12
N GLU A 240 -9.35 -14.39 0.23
CA GLU A 240 -9.53 -12.96 -0.06
C GLU A 240 -9.63 -12.67 -1.56
N ALA A 241 -8.85 -13.35 -2.39
CA ALA A 241 -8.92 -13.21 -3.84
C ALA A 241 -10.26 -13.70 -4.41
N ILE A 242 -10.78 -14.84 -3.93
CA ILE A 242 -12.08 -15.38 -4.33
C ILE A 242 -13.23 -14.45 -3.88
N GLU A 243 -13.20 -13.99 -2.64
CA GLU A 243 -14.19 -13.04 -2.10
C GLU A 243 -14.19 -11.73 -2.90
N LYS A 244 -12.99 -11.21 -3.26
CA LYS A 244 -12.87 -10.02 -4.11
C LYS A 244 -13.37 -10.28 -5.53
N ALA A 245 -13.19 -11.48 -6.06
CA ALA A 245 -13.72 -11.84 -7.37
C ALA A 245 -15.27 -11.88 -7.34
N VAL A 246 -15.87 -12.36 -6.26
CA VAL A 246 -17.35 -12.31 -6.06
C VAL A 246 -17.82 -10.86 -5.95
N GLU A 247 -17.18 -10.01 -5.14
CA GLU A 247 -17.50 -8.57 -5.05
C GLU A 247 -17.43 -7.91 -6.44
N SER A 248 -16.36 -8.18 -7.18
CA SER A 248 -16.15 -7.63 -8.52
C SER A 248 -17.21 -8.11 -9.51
N LEU A 249 -17.58 -9.40 -9.46
CA LEU A 249 -18.61 -9.97 -10.31
C LEU A 249 -19.98 -9.34 -10.06
N ILE A 250 -20.33 -9.09 -8.79
CA ILE A 250 -21.56 -8.38 -8.41
C ILE A 250 -21.60 -7.01 -9.07
N ILE A 251 -20.54 -6.21 -8.90
CA ILE A 251 -20.52 -4.81 -9.36
C ILE A 251 -20.43 -4.73 -10.89
N GLU A 252 -19.65 -5.60 -11.51
CA GLU A 252 -19.58 -5.68 -12.99
C GLU A 252 -20.91 -6.16 -13.58
N GLY A 253 -21.65 -7.05 -12.88
CA GLY A 253 -23.00 -7.45 -13.28
C GLY A 253 -24.02 -6.32 -13.14
N ILE A 254 -23.93 -5.48 -12.11
CA ILE A 254 -24.73 -4.25 -11.97
C ILE A 254 -24.48 -3.33 -13.18
N THR A 255 -23.23 -3.19 -13.61
CA THR A 255 -22.86 -2.32 -14.75
C THR A 255 -23.53 -2.73 -16.05
N VAL A 256 -23.77 -4.03 -16.25
CA VAL A 256 -24.44 -4.57 -17.45
C VAL A 256 -25.90 -4.97 -17.19
N ASN A 257 -26.48 -4.52 -16.09
CA ASN A 257 -27.88 -4.73 -15.69
C ASN A 257 -28.29 -6.21 -15.57
N LEU A 258 -27.39 -7.11 -15.14
CA LEU A 258 -27.74 -8.51 -14.84
C LEU A 258 -28.57 -8.62 -13.56
N TRP A 259 -28.29 -7.76 -12.59
CA TRP A 259 -28.98 -7.64 -11.31
C TRP A 259 -28.88 -6.21 -10.77
N SER A 260 -29.72 -5.89 -9.78
CA SER A 260 -29.80 -4.53 -9.23
C SER A 260 -29.90 -4.54 -7.70
N PRO A 261 -29.32 -3.55 -7.02
CA PRO A 261 -29.48 -3.39 -5.58
C PRO A 261 -30.87 -2.88 -5.22
N ALA A 262 -31.36 -3.27 -4.04
CA ALA A 262 -32.68 -2.84 -3.53
C ALA A 262 -32.78 -1.32 -3.33
N GLY A 263 -31.67 -0.62 -3.12
CA GLY A 263 -31.60 0.85 -3.01
C GLY A 263 -31.70 1.61 -4.34
N GLY A 264 -31.98 0.94 -5.45
CA GLY A 264 -32.22 1.54 -6.76
C GLY A 264 -30.97 2.08 -7.45
N GLN A 265 -31.17 2.94 -8.47
CA GLN A 265 -30.12 3.42 -9.37
C GLN A 265 -29.07 4.29 -8.68
N GLU A 266 -29.41 5.02 -7.63
CA GLU A 266 -28.46 5.87 -6.91
C GLU A 266 -27.40 5.01 -6.19
N VAL A 267 -27.85 3.96 -5.49
CA VAL A 267 -26.95 3.00 -4.81
C VAL A 267 -26.11 2.25 -5.83
N ALA A 268 -26.71 1.79 -6.93
CA ALA A 268 -25.98 1.15 -8.03
C ALA A 268 -24.85 2.05 -8.56
N THR A 269 -25.14 3.32 -8.84
CA THR A 269 -24.17 4.28 -9.35
C THR A 269 -23.04 4.55 -8.34
N ALA A 270 -23.36 4.62 -7.04
CA ALA A 270 -22.36 4.79 -5.99
C ALA A 270 -21.42 3.59 -5.89
N MET A 271 -21.94 2.35 -5.94
CA MET A 271 -21.17 1.12 -5.94
C MET A 271 -20.22 1.05 -7.14
N VAL A 272 -20.74 1.28 -8.35
CA VAL A 272 -19.96 1.25 -9.60
C VAL A 272 -18.89 2.35 -9.61
N ARG A 273 -19.19 3.54 -9.09
CA ARG A 273 -18.20 4.63 -9.01
C ARG A 273 -17.03 4.27 -8.08
N LYS A 274 -17.33 3.69 -6.92
CA LYS A 274 -16.31 3.23 -5.96
C LYS A 274 -15.41 2.17 -6.58
N TYR A 275 -16.01 1.18 -7.23
CA TYR A 275 -15.29 0.10 -7.91
C TYR A 275 -14.41 0.60 -9.06
N ASN A 276 -14.92 1.46 -9.93
CA ASN A 276 -14.15 2.02 -11.04
C ASN A 276 -12.95 2.84 -10.57
N LYS A 277 -13.08 3.54 -9.44
CA LYS A 277 -11.94 4.24 -8.83
C LYS A 277 -10.88 3.26 -8.31
N GLU A 278 -11.30 2.17 -7.69
CA GLU A 278 -10.40 1.11 -7.24
C GLU A 278 -9.72 0.42 -8.43
N LYS A 279 -10.48 0.12 -9.49
CA LYS A 279 -9.98 -0.47 -10.73
C LYS A 279 -8.97 0.44 -11.43
N GLU A 280 -9.23 1.75 -11.52
CA GLU A 280 -8.29 2.74 -12.07
C GLU A 280 -6.95 2.74 -11.30
N VAL A 281 -6.98 2.58 -9.98
CA VAL A 281 -5.77 2.47 -9.15
C VAL A 281 -5.06 1.14 -9.39
N ALA A 282 -5.80 0.03 -9.48
CA ALA A 282 -5.23 -1.30 -9.69
C ALA A 282 -4.63 -1.49 -11.09
N GLU A 283 -5.17 -0.83 -12.11
CA GLU A 283 -4.68 -0.86 -13.49
C GLU A 283 -3.43 0.03 -13.72
N ARG A 284 -3.02 0.82 -12.74
CA ARG A 284 -1.77 1.56 -12.82
C ARG A 284 -0.61 0.56 -12.83
N THR A 285 0.13 0.56 -13.92
CA THR A 285 1.32 -0.31 -14.12
C THR A 285 2.57 0.28 -13.46
N ASP A 286 2.42 0.84 -12.26
CA ASP A 286 3.56 1.33 -11.49
C ASP A 286 4.38 0.15 -10.98
N VAL A 287 5.62 0.08 -11.42
CA VAL A 287 6.56 -0.95 -10.96
C VAL A 287 6.59 -0.91 -9.43
N TYR A 288 6.32 -2.05 -8.80
CA TYR A 288 6.27 -2.24 -7.35
C TYR A 288 5.09 -1.60 -6.60
N GLN A 289 4.06 -1.07 -7.26
CA GLN A 289 2.94 -0.35 -6.62
C GLN A 289 3.41 0.76 -5.64
N ARG A 290 4.57 1.35 -5.92
CA ARG A 290 5.11 2.45 -5.15
C ARG A 290 4.63 3.76 -5.73
N ASP A 291 3.99 4.57 -4.91
CA ASP A 291 3.78 5.97 -5.21
C ASP A 291 5.13 6.68 -5.16
N LEU A 292 5.78 6.77 -6.31
CA LEU A 292 6.99 7.57 -6.43
C LEU A 292 6.64 9.04 -6.17
N LEU A 293 7.15 9.58 -5.09
CA LEU A 293 6.92 10.95 -4.71
C LEU A 293 7.64 11.90 -5.68
N GLN A 294 6.92 12.41 -6.68
CA GLN A 294 7.43 13.46 -7.60
C GLN A 294 7.50 14.80 -6.87
N ARG A 295 8.40 14.96 -5.94
CA ARG A 295 8.23 16.04 -5.00
C ARG A 295 9.38 17.00 -4.87
N ARG A 296 10.52 16.80 -5.42
CA ARG A 296 11.62 17.67 -5.07
C ARG A 296 11.78 18.80 -6.06
N SER A 297 11.52 20.01 -5.57
CA SER A 297 11.94 21.23 -6.25
C SER A 297 13.46 21.24 -6.39
N LYS A 298 13.95 21.96 -7.38
CA LYS A 298 15.38 22.17 -7.57
C LYS A 298 16.02 22.95 -6.43
N LEU A 299 15.23 23.77 -5.72
CA LEU A 299 15.71 24.64 -4.65
C LEU A 299 15.11 24.18 -3.30
N ARG A 300 15.96 24.03 -2.28
CA ARG A 300 15.63 23.71 -0.91
C ARG A 300 16.28 24.69 0.04
N ILE A 301 15.51 25.21 0.99
CA ILE A 301 16.02 25.89 2.17
C ILE A 301 15.98 24.91 3.32
N ASP A 302 17.04 24.83 4.11
CA ASP A 302 17.08 24.05 5.32
C ASP A 302 17.46 24.90 6.53
N LEU A 303 16.79 24.61 7.64
CA LEU A 303 17.06 25.18 8.95
C LEU A 303 17.40 24.02 9.90
N GLY A 304 18.47 24.13 10.64
CA GLY A 304 18.89 23.08 11.54
C GLY A 304 19.40 23.59 12.88
N ALA A 305 19.29 22.71 13.87
CA ALA A 305 19.85 22.93 15.20
C ALA A 305 20.37 21.60 15.76
N GLY A 306 21.37 21.67 16.62
CA GLY A 306 21.94 20.47 17.20
C GLY A 306 23.06 20.73 18.18
N GLY A 307 23.92 19.73 18.34
CA GLY A 307 25.06 19.74 19.21
C GLY A 307 26.40 19.71 18.44
N THR A 308 27.38 20.33 18.98
CA THR A 308 28.80 20.26 18.57
C THR A 308 29.62 19.60 19.67
N TYR A 309 30.68 18.93 19.28
CA TYR A 309 31.64 18.31 20.18
C TYR A 309 33.06 18.48 19.57
N MET A 310 33.93 19.06 20.34
CA MET A 310 35.31 19.32 19.92
C MET A 310 36.23 18.13 20.20
N GLN A 311 37.16 17.88 19.32
CA GLN A 311 38.26 16.95 19.47
C GLN A 311 39.55 17.73 19.22
N GLY A 312 40.03 18.38 20.27
CA GLY A 312 41.29 19.15 20.32
C GLY A 312 42.26 18.62 21.37
N ASP A 313 43.21 19.41 21.75
CA ASP A 313 44.24 19.08 22.72
C ASP A 313 43.75 19.15 24.16
N LEU A 314 42.77 19.98 24.43
CA LEU A 314 42.21 20.16 25.77
C LEU A 314 41.34 18.99 26.20
N PRO A 315 41.49 18.47 27.43
CA PRO A 315 40.65 17.41 27.98
C PRO A 315 39.24 17.94 28.28
N ASN A 316 38.25 16.99 28.38
CA ASN A 316 36.89 17.28 28.80
C ASN A 316 36.10 18.24 27.89
N ALA A 317 36.06 17.94 26.61
CA ALA A 317 35.19 18.65 25.69
C ALA A 317 33.71 18.47 26.06
N ASP A 318 32.93 19.54 26.02
CA ASP A 318 31.52 19.56 26.30
C ASP A 318 30.68 19.62 25.02
N TYR A 319 29.47 19.13 25.11
CA TYR A 319 28.46 19.28 24.05
C TYR A 319 27.89 20.69 24.09
N GLU A 320 28.04 21.42 23.00
CA GLU A 320 27.50 22.75 22.84
C GLU A 320 26.52 22.81 21.68
N HIS A 321 25.76 23.89 21.61
CA HIS A 321 24.71 24.04 20.60
C HIS A 321 25.25 24.64 19.28
N HIS A 322 24.61 24.27 18.19
CA HIS A 322 24.78 24.95 16.91
C HIS A 322 23.43 25.18 16.21
N PHE A 323 23.39 26.20 15.35
CA PHE A 323 22.31 26.53 14.44
C PHE A 323 22.86 26.70 13.05
N ASN A 324 22.08 26.23 12.06
CA ASN A 324 22.48 26.38 10.67
C ASN A 324 21.30 26.75 9.77
N VAL A 325 21.61 27.51 8.72
CA VAL A 325 20.72 27.84 7.62
C VAL A 325 21.41 27.45 6.32
N GLY A 326 20.74 26.65 5.50
CA GLY A 326 21.30 26.17 4.26
C GLY A 326 20.40 26.45 3.06
N LEU A 327 21.04 26.57 1.91
CA LEU A 327 20.41 26.64 0.61
C LEU A 327 20.98 25.54 -0.29
N LYS A 328 20.15 24.62 -0.75
CA LYS A 328 20.53 23.52 -1.64
C LYS A 328 19.93 23.71 -3.02
N TYR A 329 20.74 23.52 -4.05
CA TYR A 329 20.32 23.41 -5.44
C TYR A 329 20.56 21.99 -5.97
N ASN A 330 19.49 21.32 -6.42
CA ASN A 330 19.55 19.98 -7.00
C ASN A 330 19.69 20.07 -8.52
N PHE A 331 20.80 19.61 -9.07
CA PHE A 331 21.03 19.50 -10.52
C PHE A 331 20.12 18.41 -11.11
N ASN A 332 20.03 17.30 -10.40
CA ASN A 332 19.15 16.16 -10.68
C ASN A 332 18.60 15.58 -9.36
N PRO A 333 17.74 14.57 -9.36
CA PRO A 333 17.20 14.00 -8.12
C PRO A 333 18.26 13.45 -7.15
N TYR A 334 19.40 13.01 -7.68
CA TYR A 334 20.45 12.34 -6.91
C TYR A 334 21.57 13.27 -6.48
N LEU A 335 21.86 14.32 -7.22
CA LEU A 335 23.03 15.17 -7.01
C LEU A 335 22.65 16.63 -6.84
N GLY A 336 23.17 17.27 -5.80
CA GLY A 336 22.99 18.68 -5.50
C GLY A 336 24.20 19.34 -4.87
N VAL A 337 24.18 20.66 -4.83
CA VAL A 337 25.15 21.48 -4.09
C VAL A 337 24.39 22.24 -3.03
N ARG A 338 24.98 22.30 -1.81
CA ARG A 338 24.40 22.94 -0.63
C ARG A 338 25.39 23.96 -0.08
N GLY A 339 25.00 25.24 -0.03
CA GLY A 339 25.66 26.28 0.76
C GLY A 339 25.05 26.32 2.15
N ASN A 340 25.84 26.41 3.18
CA ASN A 340 25.41 26.39 4.57
C ASN A 340 26.12 27.46 5.39
N LEU A 341 25.36 28.22 6.16
CA LEU A 341 25.87 29.16 7.16
C LEU A 341 25.50 28.64 8.53
N SER A 342 26.48 28.55 9.43
CA SER A 342 26.24 28.05 10.78
C SER A 342 26.87 28.95 11.83
N GLN A 343 26.25 28.94 12.98
CA GLN A 343 26.80 29.50 14.21
C GLN A 343 26.89 28.36 15.21
N LEU A 344 28.06 28.15 15.77
CA LEU A 344 28.34 27.06 16.68
C LEU A 344 29.18 27.55 17.85
N ARG A 345 29.13 26.83 18.95
CA ARG A 345 29.96 27.05 20.11
C ARG A 345 30.80 25.81 20.38
N LEU A 346 32.06 25.99 20.70
CA LEU A 346 32.96 24.92 21.16
C LEU A 346 33.39 25.26 22.60
N ASN A 347 33.35 24.26 23.46
CA ASN A 347 33.62 24.42 24.88
C ASN A 347 34.41 23.22 25.43
N ASN A 348 35.44 23.54 26.22
CA ASN A 348 36.12 22.58 27.09
C ASN A 348 36.02 23.11 28.52
N GLU A 349 35.50 22.32 29.43
CA GLU A 349 35.10 22.67 30.79
C GLU A 349 36.14 23.56 31.51
N GLY A 350 35.84 24.86 31.59
CA GLY A 350 36.65 25.84 32.31
C GLY A 350 37.93 26.34 31.63
N LEU A 351 38.31 25.83 30.47
CA LEU A 351 39.56 26.17 29.77
C LEU A 351 39.31 26.97 28.50
N PHE A 352 38.30 26.60 27.73
CA PHE A 352 38.01 27.22 26.43
C PHE A 352 36.47 27.29 26.23
N ASN A 353 35.98 28.43 25.76
CA ASN A 353 34.55 28.60 25.44
C ASN A 353 34.40 29.72 24.42
N GLU A 354 34.36 29.35 23.14
CA GLU A 354 34.26 30.34 22.07
C GLU A 354 33.17 30.05 21.07
N GLN A 355 32.68 31.13 20.44
CA GLN A 355 31.64 31.07 19.43
C GLN A 355 32.24 31.26 18.05
N PHE A 356 31.88 30.35 17.15
CA PHE A 356 32.37 30.34 15.77
C PHE A 356 31.20 30.52 14.79
N ARG A 357 31.53 31.07 13.63
CA ARG A 357 30.67 31.12 12.46
C ARG A 357 31.29 30.36 11.32
N THR A 358 30.52 29.58 10.59
CA THR A 358 31.03 28.84 9.44
C THR A 358 30.25 29.15 8.18
N ALA A 359 30.95 29.14 7.06
CA ALA A 359 30.34 29.15 5.73
C ALA A 359 30.89 27.96 4.95
N ASP A 360 29.97 27.05 4.58
CA ASP A 360 30.29 25.74 4.02
C ASP A 360 29.70 25.59 2.63
N LEU A 361 30.42 24.95 1.71
CA LEU A 361 29.92 24.51 0.42
C LEU A 361 30.09 23.00 0.28
N ASN A 362 29.00 22.28 0.08
CA ASN A 362 28.95 20.82 0.06
C ASN A 362 28.36 20.29 -1.23
N ALA A 363 28.97 19.24 -1.78
CA ALA A 363 28.31 18.36 -2.74
C ALA A 363 27.52 17.30 -1.98
N GLU A 364 26.26 17.12 -2.32
CA GLU A 364 25.36 16.17 -1.64
C GLU A 364 24.82 15.13 -2.62
N VAL A 365 24.95 13.86 -2.26
CA VAL A 365 24.38 12.71 -2.98
C VAL A 365 23.21 12.18 -2.21
N THR A 366 22.05 12.12 -2.86
CA THR A 366 20.79 11.63 -2.33
C THR A 366 20.55 10.21 -2.84
N LEU A 367 20.42 9.21 -1.95
CA LEU A 367 20.37 7.79 -2.34
C LEU A 367 19.00 7.36 -2.83
N LEU A 368 17.92 7.78 -2.16
CA LEU A 368 16.53 7.40 -2.47
C LEU A 368 15.65 8.64 -2.70
N PRO A 369 15.83 9.37 -3.83
CA PRO A 369 15.24 10.69 -4.02
C PRO A 369 13.70 10.68 -4.20
N PHE A 370 13.11 9.54 -4.52
CA PHE A 370 11.67 9.39 -4.78
C PHE A 370 10.91 8.73 -3.63
N GLU A 371 11.58 8.47 -2.51
CA GLU A 371 11.00 7.86 -1.32
C GLU A 371 10.71 8.90 -0.22
N SER A 372 9.84 8.55 0.72
CA SER A 372 9.59 9.40 1.89
C SER A 372 10.80 9.46 2.81
N PHE A 373 11.48 8.33 2.99
CA PHE A 373 12.74 8.24 3.71
C PHE A 373 13.91 8.30 2.74
N THR A 374 14.77 9.28 2.92
CA THR A 374 15.82 9.62 1.96
C THR A 374 17.16 9.77 2.66
N PRO A 375 17.99 8.72 2.66
CA PRO A 375 19.39 8.86 3.08
C PRO A 375 20.18 9.73 2.11
N HIS A 376 21.12 10.50 2.66
CA HIS A 376 22.04 11.31 1.87
C HIS A 376 23.43 11.36 2.52
N VAL A 377 24.43 11.53 1.68
CA VAL A 377 25.81 11.76 2.10
C VAL A 377 26.31 13.03 1.43
N TYR A 378 27.19 13.73 2.10
CA TYR A 378 27.75 14.97 1.57
C TYR A 378 29.16 15.18 2.03
N GLY A 379 29.88 15.99 1.27
CA GLY A 379 31.24 16.44 1.62
C GLY A 379 31.55 17.73 0.91
N GLY A 380 32.46 18.49 1.49
CA GLY A 380 32.81 19.78 0.94
C GLY A 380 33.89 20.50 1.71
N ALA A 381 34.02 21.77 1.40
CA ALA A 381 34.95 22.67 2.03
C ALA A 381 34.25 23.90 2.60
N GLY A 382 34.80 24.50 3.58
CA GLY A 382 34.28 25.70 4.21
C GLY A 382 35.32 26.52 4.90
N VAL A 383 34.87 27.59 5.52
CA VAL A 383 35.69 28.46 6.36
C VAL A 383 35.05 28.63 7.73
N LEU A 384 35.87 28.73 8.73
CA LEU A 384 35.48 28.96 10.11
C LEU A 384 36.05 30.29 10.54
N ALA A 385 35.26 31.15 11.16
CA ALA A 385 35.66 32.46 11.67
C ALA A 385 35.43 32.56 13.18
N VAL A 386 36.45 33.02 13.87
CA VAL A 386 36.43 33.29 15.32
C VAL A 386 35.93 34.71 15.58
N ASN A 387 34.97 34.89 16.48
CA ASN A 387 34.51 36.19 17.04
C ASN A 387 34.42 37.40 16.08
N GLY A 388 34.18 37.17 14.80
CA GLY A 388 34.10 38.24 13.79
C GLY A 388 34.61 37.76 12.42
N ILE A 389 34.80 38.70 11.51
CA ILE A 389 35.16 38.41 10.10
C ILE A 389 36.67 38.57 9.85
N SER A 390 37.52 38.59 10.88
CA SER A 390 38.91 38.96 10.73
C SER A 390 39.88 37.78 10.48
N ASN A 391 39.59 36.59 10.97
CA ASN A 391 40.44 35.42 10.78
C ASN A 391 39.59 34.26 10.26
N PHE A 392 39.90 33.78 9.06
CA PHE A 392 39.22 32.67 8.41
C PHE A 392 40.13 31.43 8.38
N GLU A 393 39.73 30.39 9.08
CA GLU A 393 40.41 29.10 9.04
C GLU A 393 39.69 28.16 8.03
N PRO A 394 40.41 27.65 7.03
CA PRO A 394 39.86 26.71 6.09
C PRO A 394 39.55 25.37 6.77
N LYS A 395 38.50 24.70 6.31
CA LYS A 395 38.15 23.36 6.80
C LYS A 395 37.58 22.49 5.69
N LEU A 396 37.66 21.20 5.88
CA LEU A 396 36.94 20.19 5.11
C LEU A 396 35.88 19.53 5.98
N GLN A 397 34.79 19.14 5.38
CA GLN A 397 33.76 18.42 6.09
C GLN A 397 33.20 17.26 5.27
N VAL A 398 32.80 16.20 6.00
CA VAL A 398 32.09 15.07 5.47
C VAL A 398 30.96 14.71 6.42
N GLY A 399 29.80 14.40 5.87
CA GLY A 399 28.63 14.08 6.68
C GLY A 399 27.67 13.15 5.99
N ALA A 400 26.79 12.61 6.80
CA ALA A 400 25.68 11.78 6.35
C ALA A 400 24.41 12.15 7.13
N GLY A 401 23.29 11.88 6.54
CA GLY A 401 22.00 12.11 7.18
C GLY A 401 20.88 11.40 6.47
N PHE A 402 19.71 11.60 7.01
CA PHE A 402 18.47 11.15 6.37
C PHE A 402 17.39 12.22 6.49
N GLU A 403 16.57 12.29 5.49
CA GLU A 403 15.40 13.15 5.44
C GLU A 403 14.14 12.28 5.40
N TYR A 404 13.14 12.65 6.19
CA TYR A 404 11.80 12.12 6.09
C TYR A 404 10.85 13.20 5.58
N ALA A 405 10.25 12.95 4.44
CA ALA A 405 9.32 13.89 3.84
C ALA A 405 7.91 13.72 4.41
N LEU A 406 7.42 14.76 5.05
CA LEU A 406 6.05 14.83 5.55
C LEU A 406 5.07 15.23 4.43
N THR A 407 5.50 16.15 3.57
CA THR A 407 4.72 16.63 2.42
C THR A 407 5.63 16.80 1.20
N PRO A 408 5.09 17.04 0.00
CA PRO A 408 5.91 17.36 -1.18
C PRO A 408 6.84 18.57 -1.02
N SER A 409 6.49 19.50 -0.13
CA SER A 409 7.23 20.76 0.07
C SER A 409 7.94 20.87 1.41
N PHE A 410 7.76 19.89 2.30
CA PHE A 410 8.28 19.94 3.67
C PHE A 410 8.80 18.58 4.13
N GLY A 411 10.00 18.59 4.75
CA GLY A 411 10.62 17.40 5.33
C GLY A 411 11.35 17.73 6.63
N ILE A 412 11.61 16.68 7.40
CA ILE A 412 12.45 16.71 8.59
C ILE A 412 13.74 15.95 8.27
N GLN A 413 14.88 16.46 8.68
CA GLN A 413 16.17 15.79 8.51
C GLN A 413 16.88 15.58 9.84
N ALA A 414 17.72 14.54 9.89
CA ALA A 414 18.75 14.38 10.91
C ALA A 414 20.09 14.17 10.20
N PHE A 415 21.16 14.69 10.77
CA PHE A 415 22.47 14.61 10.17
C PHE A 415 23.57 14.49 11.22
N GLY A 416 24.69 13.92 10.80
CA GLY A 416 25.96 13.91 11.51
C GLY A 416 27.06 14.32 10.55
N GLU A 417 28.00 15.13 11.03
CA GLU A 417 29.07 15.71 10.24
C GLU A 417 30.36 15.74 11.03
N TYR A 418 31.45 15.41 10.37
CA TYR A 418 32.79 15.54 10.86
C TYR A 418 33.50 16.68 10.12
N ASN A 419 34.09 17.59 10.88
CA ASN A 419 34.78 18.78 10.38
C ASN A 419 36.28 18.67 10.71
N MET A 420 37.09 18.71 9.69
CA MET A 420 38.52 18.70 9.75
C MET A 420 39.05 20.13 9.53
N THR A 421 39.70 20.70 10.52
CA THR A 421 40.38 21.96 10.37
C THR A 421 41.86 21.70 10.03
N PHE A 422 42.59 22.72 9.65
CA PHE A 422 44.03 22.65 9.35
C PHE A 422 44.84 23.52 10.32
N THR A 423 44.33 23.67 11.52
CA THR A 423 44.95 24.46 12.58
C THR A 423 44.93 23.70 13.90
N ASP A 424 45.97 23.87 14.68
CA ASP A 424 46.15 23.38 16.03
C ASP A 424 45.91 24.50 17.08
N GLU A 425 45.33 25.64 16.63
CA GLU A 425 45.12 26.82 17.47
C GLU A 425 43.64 27.06 17.75
N LEU A 426 42.74 26.14 17.35
CA LEU A 426 41.32 26.37 17.43
C LEU A 426 40.81 26.40 18.88
N ASP A 427 41.44 25.65 19.79
CA ASP A 427 41.15 25.64 21.21
C ASP A 427 42.06 26.60 22.03
N GLY A 428 42.89 27.39 21.34
CA GLY A 428 43.80 28.33 21.94
C GLY A 428 45.09 27.71 22.50
N THR A 429 45.33 26.42 22.26
CA THR A 429 46.51 25.68 22.75
C THR A 429 47.17 24.99 21.57
N VAL A 430 48.44 25.12 21.44
CA VAL A 430 49.24 24.41 20.44
C VAL A 430 50.00 23.29 21.15
N ALA A 431 49.47 22.06 21.06
CA ALA A 431 50.11 20.91 21.69
C ALA A 431 49.83 19.64 20.84
N GLY A 432 50.82 18.79 20.76
CA GLY A 432 50.63 17.52 20.07
C GLY A 432 51.10 17.49 18.62
N LYS A 433 50.42 16.69 17.78
CA LYS A 433 50.71 16.48 16.34
C LYS A 433 49.42 16.38 15.51
N ARG A 434 48.30 16.73 16.07
CA ARG A 434 46.99 16.58 15.40
C ARG A 434 46.28 17.92 15.41
N ASP A 435 45.74 18.28 14.26
CA ASP A 435 44.89 19.46 14.11
C ASP A 435 43.57 19.28 14.89
N ASP A 436 43.02 20.38 15.35
CA ASP A 436 41.76 20.44 16.06
C ASP A 436 40.56 20.11 15.13
N ASN A 437 39.75 19.17 15.52
CA ASN A 437 38.61 18.75 14.74
C ASN A 437 37.31 18.84 15.57
N TYR A 438 36.17 18.82 14.92
CA TYR A 438 34.91 18.80 15.65
C TYR A 438 33.80 18.06 14.92
N TYR A 439 32.88 17.54 15.70
CA TYR A 439 31.65 16.87 15.21
C TYR A 439 30.47 17.81 15.35
N ARG A 440 29.53 17.69 14.39
CA ARG A 440 28.19 18.28 14.47
C ARG A 440 27.16 17.19 14.32
N VAL A 441 26.17 17.18 15.19
CA VAL A 441 24.98 16.30 15.05
C VAL A 441 23.74 17.17 15.24
N GLY A 442 22.72 16.95 14.43
CA GLY A 442 21.55 17.81 14.53
C GLY A 442 20.32 17.28 13.79
N VAL A 443 19.24 18.02 14.02
CA VAL A 443 17.97 17.86 13.32
C VAL A 443 17.65 19.16 12.58
N GLY A 444 16.85 19.05 11.53
CA GLY A 444 16.51 20.23 10.73
C GLY A 444 15.19 20.07 9.99
N LEU A 445 14.72 21.18 9.47
CA LEU A 445 13.52 21.32 8.66
C LEU A 445 13.92 21.71 7.24
N ASN A 446 13.37 21.01 6.27
CA ASN A 446 13.64 21.22 4.84
C ASN A 446 12.40 21.80 4.18
N PHE A 447 12.55 22.93 3.50
CA PHE A 447 11.50 23.60 2.73
C PHE A 447 11.88 23.59 1.25
N TYR A 448 11.09 22.92 0.43
CA TYR A 448 11.29 22.87 -1.02
C TYR A 448 10.54 24.00 -1.70
N LEU A 449 11.30 24.90 -2.36
CA LEU A 449 10.78 26.07 -3.05
C LEU A 449 10.63 25.79 -4.54
N GLY A 450 9.46 26.10 -5.10
CA GLY A 450 9.20 26.00 -6.53
C GLY A 450 8.11 25.00 -6.88
N ASP A 451 7.43 25.28 -7.93
CA ASP A 451 6.22 24.60 -8.34
C ASP A 451 6.53 23.40 -9.23
N ASN A 452 6.81 22.23 -8.64
CA ASN A 452 6.77 20.97 -9.39
C ASN A 452 5.36 20.64 -9.90
N GLN A 453 4.33 21.35 -9.40
CA GLN A 453 2.99 21.28 -9.95
C GLN A 453 2.88 21.85 -11.39
N ALA A 454 3.86 22.62 -11.88
CA ALA A 454 3.81 23.16 -13.22
C ALA A 454 3.85 22.07 -14.31
N LYS A 455 4.62 20.97 -14.13
CA LYS A 455 4.60 19.81 -15.04
C LYS A 455 3.36 18.95 -14.85
N GLN A 456 2.94 18.73 -13.62
CA GLN A 456 1.72 17.98 -13.30
C GLN A 456 0.48 18.80 -13.68
N ASN A 457 0.50 20.13 -13.50
CA ASN A 457 -0.55 21.03 -14.00
C ASN A 457 -0.58 21.13 -15.53
N ASN A 458 0.52 20.95 -16.24
CA ASN A 458 0.50 20.89 -17.71
C ASN A 458 -0.06 19.56 -18.24
N LEU A 459 0.26 18.42 -17.62
CA LEU A 459 -0.42 17.14 -17.88
C LEU A 459 -1.89 17.20 -17.44
N THR A 460 -2.18 17.75 -16.26
CA THR A 460 -3.55 17.98 -15.79
C THR A 460 -4.29 19.02 -16.64
N LYS A 461 -3.62 20.05 -17.15
CA LYS A 461 -4.21 20.99 -18.14
C LYS A 461 -4.50 20.30 -19.48
N GLN A 462 -3.62 19.46 -19.98
CA GLN A 462 -3.88 18.67 -21.18
C GLN A 462 -5.00 17.65 -20.96
N GLN A 463 -5.00 16.94 -19.85
CA GLN A 463 -6.09 16.03 -19.45
C GLN A 463 -7.40 16.80 -19.20
N ARG A 464 -7.38 17.96 -18.55
CA ARG A 464 -8.56 18.84 -18.40
C ARG A 464 -9.05 19.36 -19.74
N LYS A 465 -8.15 19.68 -20.68
CA LYS A 465 -8.51 20.11 -22.04
C LYS A 465 -9.10 18.96 -22.87
N ALA A 466 -8.54 17.75 -22.76
CA ALA A 466 -9.08 16.54 -23.37
C ALA A 466 -10.46 16.18 -22.77
N ARG A 467 -10.62 16.17 -21.45
CA ARG A 467 -11.90 15.94 -20.76
C ARG A 467 -12.97 16.99 -21.07
N ARG A 468 -12.56 18.26 -21.26
CA ARG A 468 -13.48 19.32 -21.73
C ARG A 468 -13.90 19.13 -23.19
N ARG A 469 -13.01 18.64 -24.06
CA ARG A 469 -13.33 18.29 -25.44
C ARG A 469 -14.29 17.11 -25.52
N GLN A 470 -14.02 16.07 -24.71
CA GLN A 470 -14.87 14.88 -24.59
C GLN A 470 -16.28 15.24 -24.07
N LYS A 471 -16.39 16.02 -22.99
CA LYS A 471 -17.70 16.50 -22.49
C LYS A 471 -18.44 17.41 -23.50
N ARG A 472 -17.71 18.15 -24.34
CA ARG A 472 -18.35 18.95 -25.42
C ARG A 472 -18.88 18.07 -26.54
N SER A 473 -18.16 17.01 -26.96
CA SER A 473 -18.64 16.05 -27.94
C SER A 473 -19.84 15.25 -27.43
N GLU A 474 -19.80 14.77 -26.19
CA GLU A 474 -20.93 14.08 -25.54
C GLU A 474 -22.18 14.96 -25.45
N ARG A 475 -22.02 16.23 -25.04
CA ARG A 475 -23.15 17.20 -25.03
C ARG A 475 -23.68 17.51 -26.41
N LYS A 476 -22.83 17.50 -27.45
CA LYS A 476 -23.27 17.71 -28.85
C LYS A 476 -24.06 16.51 -29.35
N GLN A 477 -23.56 15.28 -29.10
CA GLN A 477 -24.27 14.04 -29.43
C GLN A 477 -25.62 13.91 -28.68
N LEU A 478 -25.65 14.28 -27.40
CA LEU A 478 -26.89 14.28 -26.62
C LEU A 478 -27.91 15.31 -27.14
N ARG A 479 -27.47 16.49 -27.59
CA ARG A 479 -28.36 17.49 -28.20
C ARG A 479 -28.91 17.03 -29.55
N GLU A 480 -28.09 16.37 -30.35
CA GLU A 480 -28.52 15.79 -31.63
C GLU A 480 -29.49 14.62 -31.45
N SER A 481 -29.28 13.75 -30.48
CA SER A 481 -30.20 12.67 -30.14
C SER A 481 -31.54 13.21 -29.60
N LEU A 482 -31.50 14.22 -28.72
CA LEU A 482 -32.72 14.89 -28.23
C LEU A 482 -33.49 15.61 -29.32
N LYS A 483 -32.79 16.19 -30.31
CA LYS A 483 -33.43 16.84 -31.46
C LYS A 483 -34.13 15.79 -32.36
N LYS A 484 -33.45 14.69 -32.65
CA LYS A 484 -34.06 13.55 -33.39
C LYS A 484 -35.24 12.95 -32.66
N ALA A 485 -35.17 12.79 -31.30
CA ALA A 485 -36.27 12.30 -30.53
C ALA A 485 -37.49 13.23 -30.55
N LYS A 486 -37.29 14.56 -30.51
CA LYS A 486 -38.37 15.56 -30.66
C LYS A 486 -38.98 15.58 -32.07
N GLU A 487 -38.19 15.39 -33.09
CA GLU A 487 -38.67 15.29 -34.50
C GLU A 487 -39.52 14.03 -34.68
N LEU A 488 -39.10 12.88 -34.08
CA LEU A 488 -39.90 11.66 -34.09
C LEU A 488 -41.22 11.80 -33.31
N ASP A 489 -41.19 12.48 -32.15
CA ASP A 489 -42.38 12.73 -31.33
C ASP A 489 -43.37 13.68 -32.06
N ALA A 490 -42.86 14.65 -32.80
CA ALA A 490 -43.66 15.57 -33.63
C ALA A 490 -44.31 14.85 -34.83
N LEU A 491 -43.64 13.84 -35.43
CA LEU A 491 -44.18 13.02 -36.52
C LEU A 491 -45.18 11.96 -36.03
N SER A 492 -45.18 11.62 -34.73
CA SER A 492 -46.05 10.60 -34.14
C SER A 492 -47.37 11.18 -33.55
N ARG A 493 -47.57 12.48 -33.54
CA ARG A 493 -48.80 13.11 -33.08
C ARG A 493 -49.85 13.11 -34.22
N PRO A 494 -51.03 12.48 -34.03
CA PRO A 494 -52.09 12.59 -35.03
C PRO A 494 -52.59 14.02 -35.09
N ALA A 495 -52.83 14.48 -36.35
CA ALA A 495 -53.42 15.78 -36.62
C ALA A 495 -54.72 15.95 -35.83
N GLN A 496 -54.78 16.90 -34.93
CA GLN A 496 -56.04 17.35 -34.33
C GLN A 496 -56.89 17.96 -35.44
N GLN A 497 -58.05 17.32 -35.75
CA GLN A 497 -59.10 17.89 -36.55
C GLN A 497 -59.63 19.15 -35.84
N ASP A 498 -59.49 20.28 -36.51
CA ASP A 498 -60.18 21.52 -36.16
C ASP A 498 -61.70 21.34 -36.47
N ASP A 499 -62.47 21.00 -35.44
CA ASP A 499 -63.92 21.06 -35.52
C ASP A 499 -64.36 22.49 -35.12
N ASN A 500 -64.41 23.36 -36.15
CA ASN A 500 -65.00 24.66 -36.07
C ASN A 500 -66.46 24.56 -36.55
N SER A 501 -67.39 24.23 -35.67
CA SER A 501 -68.82 24.42 -35.98
C SER A 501 -69.39 25.59 -35.19
N ASN A 502 -69.63 26.65 -35.99
CA ASN A 502 -70.50 27.76 -35.68
C ASN A 502 -71.87 27.33 -35.13
N GLY A 503 -72.33 28.01 -34.08
CA GLY A 503 -73.69 27.90 -33.60
C GLY A 503 -74.07 29.13 -32.77
N SER A 504 -74.40 30.18 -33.50
CA SER A 504 -75.20 31.32 -32.94
C SER A 504 -76.59 30.81 -32.48
N THR A 505 -77.08 31.27 -31.36
CA THR A 505 -78.42 31.90 -31.22
C THR A 505 -78.72 32.33 -29.78
N ASN A 506 -78.89 33.60 -29.66
CA ASN A 506 -79.91 34.38 -28.98
C ASN A 506 -80.82 33.84 -27.84
N SER A 507 -80.97 34.76 -26.90
CA SER A 507 -82.20 35.20 -26.18
C SER A 507 -82.59 34.48 -24.91
N ASN A 508 -82.61 35.20 -23.94
CA ASN A 508 -83.42 35.81 -22.88
C ASN A 508 -82.70 35.83 -21.52
#